data_a718d21e2ebb510a0a2fbfef134edcd8
#
_entry.id   a718d21e2ebb510a0a2fbfef134edcd8
#
_cell.length_a   1.000
_cell.length_b   1.000
_cell.length_c   1.000
_cell.angle_alpha   90.00
_cell.angle_beta   90.00
_cell.angle_gamma   90.00
#
_symmetry.space_group_name_H-M   'P 1'
#
loop_
_entity.id
_entity.type
_entity.pdbx_description
1 polymer ?
#
loop_
_entity_poly.entity_id
_entity_poly.type
_entity_poly.pdbx_seq_one_letter_code
_entity_poly.pdbx_strand_id
1 'polypeptide(L)'
;MRAKHDNFHYKFIDLFAGLGGFHFALEGIGCECVFASELKEDLRKLYHINFPQLSLDRIKGDITKIAPQDIPPHDILCAGFPCQPFSQAGKQMGFSDKGRGNLFHNIRDIIAYHRPRYV
;
A
#
# COMPACT_ATOMS: atom_id res chain seq x y z
N MET A 1 7.72 -15.29 -25.41
CA MET A 1 7.32 -15.11 -24.97
C MET A 1 7.09 -14.04 -24.10
N ARG A 2 7.79 -13.25 -23.86
CA ARG A 2 7.59 -12.21 -23.06
C ARG A 2 6.46 -11.43 -23.49
N ALA A 3 6.26 -11.27 -24.70
CA ALA A 3 5.18 -10.48 -25.20
C ALA A 3 3.88 -10.80 -24.53
N LYS A 4 3.67 -12.04 -24.21
CA LYS A 4 2.49 -12.38 -23.59
C LYS A 4 2.40 -11.84 -22.25
N HIS A 5 3.46 -11.83 -21.54
CA HIS A 5 3.43 -11.35 -20.19
C HIS A 5 3.20 -9.87 -20.17
N ASP A 6 3.67 -9.18 -21.19
CA ASP A 6 3.49 -7.75 -21.19
C ASP A 6 2.03 -7.35 -21.27
N ASN A 7 1.21 -8.25 -21.71
CA ASN A 7 -0.21 -7.93 -21.80
C ASN A 7 -0.89 -7.92 -20.46
N PHE A 8 -0.26 -8.45 -19.43
CA PHE A 8 -0.86 -8.45 -18.14
C PHE A 8 -0.19 -7.39 -17.30
N HIS A 9 -0.43 -6.18 -17.65
CA HIS A 9 0.21 -5.11 -16.95
C HIS A 9 -0.67 -4.63 -15.81
N TYR A 10 -0.61 -5.32 -14.70
CA TYR A 10 -1.40 -4.94 -13.54
C TYR A 10 -0.76 -3.79 -12.79
N LYS A 11 -1.60 -2.95 -12.23
CA LYS A 11 -1.14 -1.82 -11.42
C LYS A 11 -1.40 -2.15 -9.96
N PHE A 12 -0.48 -1.76 -9.10
CA PHE A 12 -0.66 -2.03 -7.68
C PHE A 12 -0.37 -0.81 -6.83
N ILE A 13 -0.91 -0.83 -5.60
CA ILE A 13 -0.58 0.16 -4.60
C ILE A 13 0.05 -0.58 -3.42
N ASP A 14 0.94 0.12 -2.72
CA ASP A 14 1.72 -0.48 -1.63
C ASP A 14 1.50 0.33 -0.36
N LEU A 15 0.61 -0.14 0.49
CA LEU A 15 0.26 0.57 1.72
C LEU A 15 1.11 0.06 2.87
N PHE A 16 1.52 0.97 3.75
CA PHE A 16 2.42 0.66 4.87
C PHE A 16 3.71 0.09 4.27
N ALA A 17 4.24 0.80 3.30
CA ALA A 17 5.22 0.23 2.41
C ALA A 17 6.58 -0.13 3.02
N GLY A 18 7.00 0.57 4.03
CA GLY A 18 8.29 0.29 4.64
C GLY A 18 9.42 0.36 3.62
N LEU A 19 10.14 -0.70 3.47
CA LEU A 19 11.25 -0.75 2.53
C LEU A 19 10.85 -1.17 1.12
N GLY A 20 9.60 -1.54 0.95
CA GLY A 20 9.14 -1.84 -0.40
C GLY A 20 9.28 -3.28 -0.84
N GLY A 21 9.14 -4.23 0.09
CA GLY A 21 9.22 -5.62 -0.28
C GLY A 21 8.18 -6.05 -1.30
N PHE A 22 6.94 -5.60 -1.13
CA PHE A 22 5.90 -5.93 -2.10
C PHE A 22 6.19 -5.27 -3.44
N HIS A 23 6.67 -4.03 -3.41
CA HIS A 23 6.97 -3.31 -4.64
C HIS A 23 8.05 -4.06 -5.42
N PHE A 24 9.09 -4.44 -4.71
CA PHE A 24 10.19 -5.14 -5.36
C PHE A 24 9.69 -6.45 -6.00
N ALA A 25 8.91 -7.20 -5.27
CA ALA A 25 8.42 -8.47 -5.76
C ALA A 25 7.49 -8.31 -6.96
N LEU A 26 6.53 -7.40 -6.87
CA LEU A 26 5.56 -7.24 -7.95
C LEU A 26 6.15 -6.59 -9.18
N GLU A 27 7.07 -5.64 -8.98
CA GLU A 27 7.69 -5.02 -10.13
C GLU A 27 8.54 -6.07 -10.86
N GLY A 28 9.10 -7.01 -10.11
CA GLY A 28 9.90 -8.07 -10.73
C GLY A 28 9.11 -8.96 -11.65
N ILE A 29 7.80 -9.03 -11.50
CA ILE A 29 6.98 -9.83 -12.40
C ILE A 29 6.15 -8.98 -13.35
N GLY A 30 6.52 -7.72 -13.50
CA GLY A 30 5.91 -6.88 -14.53
C GLY A 30 4.76 -6.00 -14.10
N CYS A 31 4.48 -5.91 -12.81
CA CYS A 31 3.43 -5.02 -12.34
C CYS A 31 3.98 -3.63 -12.12
N GLU A 32 3.11 -2.66 -12.20
CA GLU A 32 3.50 -1.26 -12.06
C GLU A 32 2.93 -0.66 -10.78
N CYS A 33 3.79 -0.05 -9.96
CA CYS A 33 3.33 0.61 -8.75
C CYS A 33 2.80 2.00 -9.11
N VAL A 34 1.59 2.31 -8.69
CA VAL A 34 1.01 3.62 -8.99
C VAL A 34 0.82 4.49 -7.75
N PHE A 35 1.03 3.94 -6.55
CA PHE A 35 0.83 4.69 -5.33
C PHE A 35 1.41 3.91 -4.16
N ALA A 36 1.97 4.62 -3.20
CA ALA A 36 2.46 3.99 -1.98
C ALA A 36 2.19 4.90 -0.81
N SER A 37 2.09 4.34 0.38
CA SER A 37 1.99 5.15 1.58
C SER A 37 2.88 4.57 2.65
N GLU A 38 3.52 5.45 3.39
CA GLU A 38 4.39 5.08 4.48
C GLU A 38 4.44 6.27 5.44
N LEU A 39 4.11 6.03 6.69
CA LEU A 39 4.00 7.09 7.66
C LEU A 39 5.32 7.81 7.95
N LYS A 40 6.41 7.07 8.01
CA LYS A 40 7.69 7.66 8.37
C LYS A 40 8.38 8.33 7.19
N GLU A 41 8.71 9.58 7.38
CA GLU A 41 9.30 10.36 6.30
C GLU A 41 10.63 9.80 5.81
N ASP A 42 11.47 9.35 6.71
CA ASP A 42 12.76 8.81 6.30
C ASP A 42 12.58 7.54 5.49
N LEU A 43 11.56 6.75 5.80
CA LEU A 43 11.29 5.55 5.01
C LEU A 43 10.71 5.90 3.65
N ARG A 44 9.94 6.99 3.56
CA ARG A 44 9.42 7.40 2.27
C ARG A 44 10.57 7.85 1.35
N LYS A 45 11.55 8.52 1.92
CA LYS A 45 12.69 8.96 1.12
C LYS A 45 13.49 7.78 0.63
N LEU A 46 13.70 6.81 1.49
CA LEU A 46 14.44 5.63 1.13
C LEU A 46 13.68 4.82 0.08
N TYR A 47 12.38 4.75 0.24
CA TYR A 47 11.53 4.05 -0.71
C TYR A 47 11.69 4.68 -2.10
N HIS A 48 11.68 6.00 -2.17
CA HIS A 48 11.81 6.68 -3.45
C HIS A 48 13.19 6.46 -4.06
N ILE A 49 14.22 6.39 -3.23
CA ILE A 49 15.56 6.12 -3.74
C ILE A 49 15.60 4.74 -4.38
N ASN A 50 14.94 3.77 -3.76
CA ASN A 50 14.93 2.43 -4.28
C ASN A 50 14.02 2.24 -5.47
N PHE A 51 12.98 3.05 -5.57
CA PHE A 51 12.00 2.92 -6.66
C PHE A 51 11.76 4.29 -7.30
N PRO A 52 12.77 4.82 -7.97
CA PRO A 52 12.68 6.19 -8.48
C PRO A 52 11.64 6.43 -9.54
N GLN A 53 11.13 5.38 -10.16
CA GLN A 53 10.11 5.54 -11.18
C GLN A 53 8.75 5.94 -10.57
N LEU A 54 8.56 5.75 -9.28
CA LEU A 54 7.36 6.25 -8.63
C LEU A 54 7.69 7.63 -8.07
N SER A 55 7.00 8.65 -8.54
CA SER A 55 7.32 10.01 -8.13
C SER A 55 7.00 10.22 -6.66
N LEU A 56 7.72 11.13 -6.04
CA LEU A 56 7.55 11.39 -4.63
C LEU A 56 6.14 11.83 -4.28
N ASP A 57 5.47 12.52 -5.15
CA ASP A 57 4.11 12.96 -4.83
C ASP A 57 3.11 11.81 -4.85
N ARG A 58 3.52 10.64 -5.28
CA ARG A 58 2.69 9.46 -5.20
C ARG A 58 3.03 8.58 -4.01
N ILE A 59 4.00 8.99 -3.21
CA ILE A 59 4.39 8.28 -2.00
C ILE A 59 3.91 9.12 -0.84
N LYS A 60 2.74 8.77 -0.32
CA LYS A 60 2.09 9.58 0.69
C LYS A 60 2.40 9.13 2.12
N GLY A 61 2.04 9.97 3.07
CA GLY A 61 2.31 9.67 4.47
C GLY A 61 1.17 8.90 5.10
N ASP A 62 0.37 9.60 5.87
CA ASP A 62 -0.68 8.97 6.68
C ASP A 62 -1.87 8.59 5.83
N ILE A 63 -2.10 7.30 5.67
CA ILE A 63 -3.19 6.80 4.85
C ILE A 63 -4.55 7.21 5.41
N THR A 64 -4.64 7.48 6.70
CA THR A 64 -5.92 7.87 7.28
C THR A 64 -6.37 9.26 6.82
N LYS A 65 -5.47 10.01 6.22
CA LYS A 65 -5.78 11.34 5.75
C LYS A 65 -5.96 11.42 4.25
N ILE A 66 -6.02 10.27 3.59
CA ILE A 66 -6.16 10.23 2.15
C ILE A 66 -7.50 9.61 1.82
N ALA A 67 -8.30 10.32 1.04
CA ALA A 67 -9.59 9.79 0.64
C ALA A 67 -9.41 8.70 -0.41
N PRO A 68 -10.23 7.66 -0.38
CA PRO A 68 -10.10 6.60 -1.38
C PRO A 68 -10.12 7.09 -2.81
N GLN A 69 -10.91 8.10 -3.11
CA GLN A 69 -11.02 8.61 -4.47
C GLN A 69 -9.75 9.34 -4.91
N ASP A 70 -8.86 9.70 -3.98
CA ASP A 70 -7.62 10.35 -4.34
C ASP A 70 -6.50 9.35 -4.64
N ILE A 71 -6.79 8.08 -4.50
CA ILE A 71 -5.84 7.03 -4.81
C ILE A 71 -6.09 6.58 -6.25
N PRO A 72 -5.06 6.36 -7.05
CA PRO A 72 -5.28 5.96 -8.44
C PRO A 72 -5.93 4.59 -8.55
N PRO A 73 -6.62 4.31 -9.64
CA PRO A 73 -7.17 2.97 -9.85
C PRO A 73 -6.04 1.94 -9.90
N HIS A 74 -6.31 0.77 -9.39
CA HIS A 74 -5.31 -0.29 -9.33
C HIS A 74 -5.97 -1.65 -9.35
N ASP A 75 -5.19 -2.65 -9.66
CA ASP A 75 -5.66 -4.04 -9.72
C ASP A 75 -5.29 -4.82 -8.47
N ILE A 76 -4.22 -4.43 -7.83
CA ILE A 76 -3.67 -5.15 -6.68
C ILE A 76 -3.46 -4.18 -5.53
N LEU A 77 -3.95 -4.53 -4.37
CA LEU A 77 -3.71 -3.73 -3.18
C LEU A 77 -2.85 -4.53 -2.23
N CYS A 78 -1.67 -4.01 -1.91
CA CYS A 78 -0.79 -4.65 -0.94
C CYS A 78 -0.80 -3.81 0.32
N ALA A 79 -0.94 -4.46 1.45
CA ALA A 79 -0.95 -3.75 2.71
C ALA A 79 -0.20 -4.55 3.77
N GLY A 80 1.00 -4.10 4.09
CA GLY A 80 1.77 -4.71 5.15
C GLY A 80 1.26 -4.16 6.47
N PHE A 81 0.07 -4.58 6.83
CA PHE A 81 -0.66 -4.01 7.94
C PHE A 81 0.11 -4.14 9.24
N PRO A 82 0.21 -3.07 10.02
CA PRO A 82 0.92 -3.15 11.30
C PRO A 82 0.22 -4.14 12.22
N CYS A 83 0.98 -5.01 12.80
CA CYS A 83 0.41 -6.03 13.67
C CYS A 83 0.36 -5.65 15.13
N GLN A 84 1.02 -4.62 15.51
CA GLN A 84 1.10 -4.31 16.91
C GLN A 84 -0.19 -4.18 17.67
N PRO A 85 -1.21 -3.55 17.15
CA PRO A 85 -2.46 -3.45 17.90
C PRO A 85 -3.06 -4.79 18.22
N PHE A 86 -2.75 -5.79 17.40
CA PHE A 86 -3.32 -7.10 17.62
C PHE A 86 -2.38 -8.02 18.38
N SER A 87 -1.10 -7.88 18.13
CA SER A 87 -0.17 -8.76 18.81
C SER A 87 0.07 -8.40 20.25
N GLN A 88 -0.29 -7.21 20.60
CA GLN A 88 -0.13 -6.82 21.98
C GLN A 88 -1.26 -7.39 22.59
N ALA A 89 -1.44 -8.35 22.27
CA ALA A 89 -2.40 -8.99 22.71
C ALA A 89 -3.09 -8.70 23.69
N GLY A 90 -3.21 -9.06 24.07
CA GLY A 90 -3.85 -8.96 24.97
C GLY A 90 -4.64 -7.83 25.11
N LYS A 91 -4.34 -6.93 24.55
CA LYS A 91 -5.05 -5.74 24.64
C LYS A 91 -6.34 -5.81 23.96
N GLN A 92 -6.49 -6.61 23.05
CA GLN A 92 -7.72 -6.70 22.33
C GLN A 92 -8.15 -5.36 21.90
N MET A 93 -7.26 -4.49 21.64
CA MET A 93 -7.67 -3.18 21.26
C MET A 93 -7.52 -2.91 19.80
N GLY A 94 -7.28 -3.92 19.03
CA GLY A 94 -7.02 -3.74 17.63
C GLY A 94 -7.98 -2.84 16.95
N PHE A 95 -9.26 -3.11 17.05
CA PHE A 95 -10.24 -2.33 16.32
C PHE A 95 -10.71 -1.09 17.05
N SER A 96 -10.53 -1.05 18.33
CA SER A 96 -10.96 0.12 19.06
C SER A 96 -9.84 1.10 19.29
N ASP A 97 -8.62 0.77 18.93
CA ASP A 97 -7.51 1.67 19.07
C ASP A 97 -7.65 2.73 18.01
N LYS A 98 -7.86 3.96 18.43
CA LYS A 98 -8.08 5.02 17.49
C LYS A 98 -6.96 5.24 16.54
N GLY A 99 -5.73 5.05 16.96
CA GLY A 99 -4.61 5.31 16.11
C GLY A 99 -4.37 4.21 15.13
N ARG A 100 -4.56 2.97 15.56
CA ARG A 100 -4.18 1.85 14.73
C ARG A 100 -5.30 0.97 14.28
N GLY A 101 -6.29 0.76 15.11
CA GLY A 101 -7.41 -0.04 14.72
C GLY A 101 -8.12 0.54 13.52
N ASN A 102 -8.10 1.87 13.39
CA ASN A 102 -8.78 2.49 12.29
C ASN A 102 -8.10 2.25 10.95
N LEU A 103 -6.85 1.81 10.96
CA LEU A 103 -6.17 1.52 9.70
C LEU A 103 -6.89 0.42 8.94
N PHE A 104 -7.45 -0.54 9.68
CA PHE A 104 -8.19 -1.61 9.05
C PHE A 104 -9.40 -1.04 8.31
N HIS A 105 -10.07 -0.06 8.92
CA HIS A 105 -11.25 0.53 8.30
C HIS A 105 -10.88 1.35 7.08
N ASN A 106 -9.71 2.00 7.11
CA ASN A 106 -9.27 2.74 5.95
C ASN A 106 -9.01 1.82 4.77
N ILE A 107 -8.39 0.67 5.04
CA ILE A 107 -8.13 -0.29 3.99
C ILE A 107 -9.45 -0.83 3.44
N ARG A 108 -10.40 -1.10 4.32
CA ARG A 108 -11.70 -1.57 3.91
C ARG A 108 -12.39 -0.58 2.97
N ASP A 109 -12.29 0.71 3.30
CA ASP A 109 -12.92 1.74 2.49
C ASP A 109 -12.26 1.86 1.12
N ILE A 110 -10.95 1.71 1.06
CA ILE A 110 -10.23 1.74 -0.20
C ILE A 110 -10.66 0.56 -1.06
N ILE A 111 -10.75 -0.61 -0.47
CA ILE A 111 -11.16 -1.80 -1.19
C ILE A 111 -12.59 -1.64 -1.70
N ALA A 112 -13.47 -1.10 -0.87
CA ALA A 112 -14.86 -0.92 -1.27
C ALA A 112 -15.00 0.06 -2.43
N TYR A 113 -14.17 1.09 -2.44
CA TYR A 113 -14.24 2.09 -3.49
C TYR A 113 -13.62 1.59 -4.80
N HIS A 114 -12.44 1.01 -4.72
CA HIS A 114 -11.69 0.63 -5.92
C HIS A 114 -11.95 -0.78 -6.41
N ARG A 115 -12.32 -1.66 -5.49
CA ARG A 115 -12.61 -3.06 -5.82
C ARG A 115 -11.48 -3.70 -6.63
N PRO A 116 -10.26 -3.68 -6.07
CA PRO A 116 -9.13 -4.25 -6.80
C PRO A 116 -9.34 -5.74 -7.01
N ARG A 117 -8.68 -6.27 -8.03
CA ARG A 117 -8.80 -7.67 -8.34
C ARG A 117 -8.15 -8.56 -7.29
N TYR A 118 -7.05 -8.10 -6.73
CA TYR A 118 -6.34 -8.87 -5.71
C TYR A 118 -6.01 -7.99 -4.51
N VAL A 119 -6.01 -8.61 -3.35
CA VAL A 119 -5.65 -7.93 -2.11
C VAL A 119 -4.68 -8.79 -1.34
#